data_75a22f1f510371b9de9d04a0f55057df
#
_entry.id   75a22f1f510371b9de9d04a0f55057df
#
_cell.length_a   1.000
_cell.length_b   1.000
_cell.length_c   1.000
_cell.angle_alpha   90.00
_cell.angle_beta   90.00
_cell.angle_gamma   90.00
#
_symmetry.space_group_name_H-M   'P 1'
#
loop_
_entity.id
_entity.type
_entity.pdbx_description
1 polymer ?
#
loop_
_entity_poly.entity_id
_entity_poly.type
_entity_poly.pdbx_seq_one_letter_code
_entity_poly.pdbx_strand_id
1 'polypeptide(L)'
;MLRLNYAAASDRGLVRGNNEDSAYAGPHLIALADGMGGHAAGEVASQLMINHLMRLDADADDNDMLALLASVADDANRAIAQGVRDVPETDGMGTTLTALMFNGADLAMCHVGDSRGYRLRDGALEQITVDDTYVQSLVDKGQLAPEDVSTHPQRSMILKAYTGRPVEPTLKMIDIRPGDRFLLCSDGLSDPVTHSTIETTLQQGTPQEAARRLVDLALRSGGPDNVTVVVADVVEADGSDKPAAAASLPVTPLTVGALNSGMPEDPRPDTAAGRAAMAIAQRQPQVILPDPEPVKEATPSPRRRMVAVISALVVLAVLISAGWWGSSMVKNNYYVTTADSDSAQGALVIENGIDVSLLGKSLHSTYQFACLSPEGDLTFVDSADAEKSCHRFRLSDLKESARGQVSTLPDGSYDEVQQQLQRLAEQTLPACITRQAAHPKDKDKKKPAAPSSAAPTTTKAASPSSTGSPDDLSTPGETCREVK
;
A
#
# COMPACT_ATOMS: atom_id res chain seq x y z
N MET A 1 -9.37 25.95 -33.85
CA MET A 1 -9.51 25.64 -32.41
C MET A 1 -9.14 24.18 -32.25
N LEU A 2 -8.27 23.87 -31.30
CA LEU A 2 -7.89 22.47 -31.05
C LEU A 2 -8.94 21.76 -30.19
N ARG A 3 -9.01 20.43 -30.31
CA ARG A 3 -9.87 19.53 -29.52
C ARG A 3 -9.13 18.24 -29.20
N LEU A 4 -9.57 17.55 -28.17
CA LEU A 4 -9.06 16.24 -27.83
C LEU A 4 -9.95 15.13 -28.41
N ASN A 5 -9.31 14.15 -29.05
CA ASN A 5 -9.91 12.86 -29.39
C ASN A 5 -9.32 11.83 -28.44
N TYR A 6 -10.12 11.34 -27.50
CA TYR A 6 -9.63 10.59 -26.33
C TYR A 6 -10.25 9.20 -26.23
N ALA A 7 -9.53 8.31 -25.58
CA ALA A 7 -9.98 7.00 -25.17
C ALA A 7 -9.28 6.59 -23.87
N ALA A 8 -9.90 5.70 -23.12
CA ALA A 8 -9.33 5.11 -21.93
C ALA A 8 -9.59 3.61 -21.91
N ALA A 9 -8.69 2.84 -21.30
CA ALA A 9 -8.84 1.42 -21.05
C ALA A 9 -8.17 1.06 -19.71
N SER A 10 -8.74 0.11 -18.99
CA SER A 10 -8.19 -0.38 -17.73
C SER A 10 -8.49 -1.87 -17.58
N ASP A 11 -7.57 -2.59 -16.94
CA ASP A 11 -7.72 -3.98 -16.52
C ASP A 11 -7.03 -4.17 -15.16
N ARG A 12 -7.59 -5.00 -14.29
CA ARG A 12 -6.99 -5.27 -12.97
C ARG A 12 -5.69 -6.08 -13.04
N GLY A 13 -5.30 -6.54 -14.21
CA GLY A 13 -4.15 -7.43 -14.38
C GLY A 13 -4.46 -8.90 -14.08
N LEU A 14 -3.39 -9.71 -14.00
CA LEU A 14 -3.51 -11.16 -13.82
C LEU A 14 -3.22 -11.60 -12.38
N VAL A 15 -2.62 -10.74 -11.57
CA VAL A 15 -2.14 -11.05 -10.21
C VAL A 15 -2.99 -10.37 -9.13
N ARG A 16 -3.44 -9.14 -9.36
CA ARG A 16 -4.22 -8.36 -8.38
C ARG A 16 -5.66 -8.87 -8.24
N GLY A 17 -6.21 -8.76 -7.02
CA GLY A 17 -7.58 -9.17 -6.70
C GLY A 17 -8.63 -8.14 -7.10
N ASN A 18 -8.28 -6.86 -7.06
CA ASN A 18 -9.10 -5.69 -7.40
C ASN A 18 -8.32 -4.74 -8.29
N ASN A 19 -9.02 -3.74 -8.82
CA ASN A 19 -8.42 -2.65 -9.58
C ASN A 19 -8.42 -1.40 -8.70
N GLU A 20 -7.24 -0.89 -8.36
CA GLU A 20 -7.05 0.30 -7.53
C GLU A 20 -6.74 1.55 -8.36
N ASP A 21 -6.52 1.38 -9.69
CA ASP A 21 -6.37 2.49 -10.62
C ASP A 21 -7.72 3.16 -10.91
N SER A 22 -7.72 4.47 -11.08
CA SER A 22 -8.85 5.25 -11.57
C SER A 22 -8.40 6.20 -12.66
N ALA A 23 -9.16 6.32 -13.76
CA ALA A 23 -8.85 7.28 -14.78
C ALA A 23 -10.10 7.93 -15.38
N TYR A 24 -9.90 9.14 -15.91
CA TYR A 24 -10.88 9.98 -16.58
C TYR A 24 -10.35 10.49 -17.90
N ALA A 25 -11.19 10.52 -18.92
CA ALA A 25 -10.90 11.13 -20.19
C ALA A 25 -12.11 11.94 -20.68
N GLY A 26 -11.94 13.23 -20.85
CA GLY A 26 -12.96 14.19 -21.28
C GLY A 26 -12.43 15.24 -22.24
N PRO A 27 -13.29 16.13 -22.73
CA PRO A 27 -12.95 17.17 -23.70
C PRO A 27 -11.87 18.15 -23.24
N HIS A 28 -11.81 18.43 -21.92
CA HIS A 28 -10.91 19.43 -21.32
C HIS A 28 -9.96 18.84 -20.29
N LEU A 29 -10.12 17.55 -19.91
CA LEU A 29 -9.32 16.92 -18.88
C LEU A 29 -9.07 15.46 -19.23
N ILE A 30 -7.81 15.04 -19.13
CA ILE A 30 -7.46 13.63 -19.00
C ILE A 30 -6.67 13.45 -17.71
N ALA A 31 -7.00 12.42 -16.92
CA ALA A 31 -6.36 12.18 -15.63
C ALA A 31 -6.29 10.70 -15.31
N LEU A 32 -5.22 10.32 -14.61
CA LEU A 32 -4.99 8.97 -14.12
C LEU A 32 -4.45 9.05 -12.68
N ALA A 33 -4.96 8.19 -11.82
CA ALA A 33 -4.59 8.03 -10.43
C ALA A 33 -4.41 6.54 -10.14
N ASP A 34 -3.21 6.14 -9.75
CA ASP A 34 -2.84 4.78 -9.35
C ASP A 34 -2.95 4.70 -7.83
N GLY A 35 -3.85 3.87 -7.35
CA GLY A 35 -4.19 3.73 -5.94
C GLY A 35 -3.25 2.77 -5.23
N MET A 36 -2.78 3.16 -4.05
CA MET A 36 -1.93 2.35 -3.20
C MET A 36 -2.50 2.23 -1.79
N GLY A 37 -2.28 1.08 -1.16
CA GLY A 37 -2.70 0.82 0.22
C GLY A 37 -3.12 -0.64 0.43
N GLY A 38 -3.22 -1.08 1.69
CA GLY A 38 -3.73 -2.41 2.00
C GLY A 38 -5.26 -2.49 1.94
N HIS A 39 -5.84 -3.67 1.69
CA HIS A 39 -7.27 -3.98 1.84
C HIS A 39 -8.23 -3.05 1.05
N ALA A 40 -8.04 -2.87 -0.25
CA ALA A 40 -8.87 -2.03 -1.12
C ALA A 40 -8.88 -0.52 -0.76
N ALA A 41 -7.95 -0.07 0.05
CA ALA A 41 -7.85 1.34 0.44
C ALA A 41 -7.32 2.22 -0.71
N GLY A 42 -6.47 1.69 -1.58
CA GLY A 42 -5.98 2.36 -2.80
C GLY A 42 -7.10 2.70 -3.77
N GLU A 43 -8.07 1.79 -3.95
CA GLU A 43 -9.28 2.03 -4.75
C GLU A 43 -10.03 3.29 -4.31
N VAL A 44 -10.22 3.47 -3.00
CA VAL A 44 -10.90 4.65 -2.44
C VAL A 44 -10.11 5.92 -2.70
N ALA A 45 -8.79 5.89 -2.51
CA ALA A 45 -7.94 7.06 -2.70
C ALA A 45 -7.93 7.53 -4.17
N SER A 46 -7.77 6.60 -5.13
CA SER A 46 -7.78 6.93 -6.55
C SER A 46 -9.14 7.44 -7.04
N GLN A 47 -10.24 6.83 -6.56
CA GLN A 47 -11.60 7.30 -6.84
C GLN A 47 -11.85 8.71 -6.29
N LEU A 48 -11.44 9.01 -5.05
CA LEU A 48 -11.56 10.35 -4.48
C LEU A 48 -10.79 11.37 -5.30
N MET A 49 -9.57 11.06 -5.72
CA MET A 49 -8.75 11.94 -6.55
C MET A 49 -9.44 12.27 -7.87
N ILE A 50 -9.82 11.27 -8.64
CA ILE A 50 -10.43 11.47 -9.95
C ILE A 50 -11.81 12.16 -9.84
N ASN A 51 -12.63 11.79 -8.85
CA ASN A 51 -13.95 12.42 -8.64
C ASN A 51 -13.85 13.94 -8.35
N HIS A 52 -12.77 14.40 -7.71
CA HIS A 52 -12.52 15.82 -7.52
C HIS A 52 -12.09 16.49 -8.83
N LEU A 53 -11.19 15.87 -9.59
CA LEU A 53 -10.65 16.41 -10.82
C LEU A 53 -11.67 16.49 -11.96
N MET A 54 -12.63 15.56 -12.03
CA MET A 54 -13.69 15.58 -13.05
C MET A 54 -14.44 16.92 -13.17
N ARG A 55 -14.44 17.72 -12.08
CA ARG A 55 -15.07 19.06 -12.06
C ARG A 55 -14.33 20.07 -12.93
N LEU A 56 -13.08 19.79 -13.29
CA LEU A 56 -12.25 20.62 -14.17
C LEU A 56 -12.45 20.30 -15.66
N ASP A 57 -13.32 19.34 -16.01
CA ASP A 57 -13.64 19.04 -17.42
C ASP A 57 -14.59 20.08 -18.01
N ALA A 58 -14.13 21.32 -18.05
CA ALA A 58 -14.80 22.48 -18.62
C ALA A 58 -13.74 23.43 -19.19
N ASP A 59 -14.17 24.34 -20.05
CA ASP A 59 -13.28 25.40 -20.52
C ASP A 59 -12.79 26.22 -19.34
N ALA A 60 -11.48 26.39 -19.24
CA ALA A 60 -10.86 27.17 -18.19
C ALA A 60 -11.08 28.68 -18.36
N ASP A 61 -11.58 29.12 -19.53
CA ASP A 61 -11.64 30.53 -19.90
C ASP A 61 -10.27 31.22 -19.67
N ASP A 62 -10.27 32.34 -18.94
CA ASP A 62 -9.05 33.10 -18.58
C ASP A 62 -8.41 32.64 -17.26
N ASN A 63 -8.85 31.50 -16.68
CA ASN A 63 -8.31 31.03 -15.40
C ASN A 63 -6.96 30.35 -15.57
N ASP A 64 -6.12 30.43 -14.55
CA ASP A 64 -4.84 29.73 -14.46
C ASP A 64 -5.06 28.21 -14.26
N MET A 65 -4.88 27.44 -15.31
CA MET A 65 -5.06 25.98 -15.30
C MET A 65 -4.13 25.27 -14.29
N LEU A 66 -2.90 25.76 -14.10
CA LEU A 66 -1.98 25.17 -13.11
C LEU A 66 -2.49 25.40 -11.69
N ALA A 67 -2.99 26.59 -11.40
CA ALA A 67 -3.57 26.91 -10.10
C ALA A 67 -4.86 26.09 -9.86
N LEU A 68 -5.70 25.91 -10.88
CA LEU A 68 -6.91 25.08 -10.80
C LEU A 68 -6.56 23.61 -10.50
N LEU A 69 -5.64 23.02 -11.27
CA LEU A 69 -5.18 21.64 -11.05
C LEU A 69 -4.61 21.46 -9.65
N ALA A 70 -3.70 22.34 -9.21
CA ALA A 70 -3.08 22.29 -7.89
C ALA A 70 -4.13 22.38 -6.76
N SER A 71 -5.06 23.33 -6.87
CA SER A 71 -6.10 23.55 -5.86
C SER A 71 -7.03 22.33 -5.73
N VAL A 72 -7.48 21.77 -6.85
CA VAL A 72 -8.40 20.62 -6.84
C VAL A 72 -7.70 19.34 -6.39
N ALA A 73 -6.44 19.15 -6.75
CA ALA A 73 -5.64 18.02 -6.26
C ALA A 73 -5.41 18.11 -4.74
N ASP A 74 -5.20 19.32 -4.19
CA ASP A 74 -5.08 19.52 -2.75
C ASP A 74 -6.42 19.32 -2.02
N ASP A 75 -7.56 19.71 -2.63
CA ASP A 75 -8.90 19.41 -2.12
C ASP A 75 -9.13 17.90 -2.05
N ALA A 76 -8.74 17.16 -3.09
CA ALA A 76 -8.82 15.70 -3.12
C ALA A 76 -7.93 15.07 -2.05
N ASN A 77 -6.72 15.58 -1.86
CA ASN A 77 -5.80 15.12 -0.81
C ASN A 77 -6.39 15.34 0.59
N ARG A 78 -7.07 16.47 0.82
CA ARG A 78 -7.81 16.70 2.07
C ARG A 78 -8.97 15.73 2.25
N ALA A 79 -9.65 15.34 1.17
CA ALA A 79 -10.71 14.33 1.21
C ALA A 79 -10.15 12.94 1.55
N ILE A 80 -8.96 12.56 1.05
CA ILE A 80 -8.23 11.35 1.45
C ILE A 80 -7.94 11.39 2.95
N ALA A 81 -7.40 12.51 3.47
CA ALA A 81 -7.15 12.66 4.90
C ALA A 81 -8.43 12.55 5.74
N GLN A 82 -9.58 13.04 5.23
CA GLN A 82 -10.86 12.89 5.89
C GLN A 82 -11.34 11.44 5.88
N GLY A 83 -11.20 10.74 4.73
CA GLY A 83 -11.53 9.32 4.60
C GLY A 83 -10.82 8.43 5.63
N VAL A 84 -9.52 8.66 5.85
CA VAL A 84 -8.74 7.95 6.88
C VAL A 84 -9.27 8.23 8.29
N ARG A 85 -9.67 9.47 8.58
CA ARG A 85 -10.27 9.79 9.90
C ARG A 85 -11.63 9.13 10.12
N ASP A 86 -12.43 9.04 9.06
CA ASP A 86 -13.78 8.48 9.12
C ASP A 86 -13.76 6.94 9.16
N VAL A 87 -12.77 6.32 8.51
CA VAL A 87 -12.57 4.88 8.42
C VAL A 87 -11.08 4.56 8.69
N PRO A 88 -10.66 4.43 9.97
CA PRO A 88 -9.25 4.24 10.33
C PRO A 88 -8.59 2.99 9.71
N GLU A 89 -9.37 1.99 9.29
CA GLU A 89 -8.89 0.80 8.60
C GLU A 89 -8.28 1.11 7.22
N THR A 90 -8.54 2.32 6.69
CA THR A 90 -7.94 2.82 5.45
C THR A 90 -6.63 3.59 5.67
N ASP A 91 -6.09 3.59 6.89
CA ASP A 91 -4.80 4.24 7.15
C ASP A 91 -3.71 3.66 6.26
N GLY A 92 -2.91 4.55 5.70
CA GLY A 92 -1.91 4.19 4.69
C GLY A 92 -2.44 4.19 3.25
N MET A 93 -3.73 4.48 3.00
CA MET A 93 -4.20 4.70 1.63
C MET A 93 -3.58 5.94 1.01
N GLY A 94 -3.35 5.86 -0.28
CA GLY A 94 -2.84 6.96 -1.07
C GLY A 94 -3.04 6.73 -2.55
N THR A 95 -2.65 7.71 -3.35
CA THR A 95 -2.71 7.60 -4.80
C THR A 95 -1.67 8.51 -5.47
N THR A 96 -1.22 8.10 -6.64
CA THR A 96 -0.52 8.97 -7.58
C THR A 96 -1.50 9.94 -8.24
N LEU A 97 -1.01 10.87 -9.02
CA LEU A 97 -1.79 11.66 -9.95
C LEU A 97 -0.96 12.07 -11.15
N THR A 98 -1.46 11.81 -12.35
CA THR A 98 -1.00 12.47 -13.57
C THR A 98 -2.22 13.02 -14.30
N ALA A 99 -2.33 14.34 -14.41
CA ALA A 99 -3.47 15.02 -15.01
C ALA A 99 -3.01 16.06 -16.02
N LEU A 100 -3.72 16.13 -17.16
CA LEU A 100 -3.53 17.13 -18.21
C LEU A 100 -4.85 17.87 -18.43
N MET A 101 -4.85 19.19 -18.21
CA MET A 101 -5.99 20.08 -18.42
C MET A 101 -5.78 20.91 -19.69
N PHE A 102 -6.82 20.99 -20.52
CA PHE A 102 -6.78 21.57 -21.86
C PHE A 102 -7.86 22.63 -22.04
N ASN A 103 -7.49 23.82 -22.55
CA ASN A 103 -8.39 24.94 -22.79
C ASN A 103 -8.65 25.25 -24.28
N GLY A 104 -8.27 24.36 -25.20
CA GLY A 104 -8.41 24.58 -26.64
C GLY A 104 -7.19 25.21 -27.32
N ALA A 105 -6.18 25.67 -26.55
CA ALA A 105 -4.95 26.26 -27.04
C ALA A 105 -3.71 25.73 -26.31
N ASP A 106 -3.80 25.59 -24.98
CA ASP A 106 -2.72 25.23 -24.10
C ASP A 106 -3.04 23.96 -23.31
N LEU A 107 -2.01 23.28 -22.81
CA LEU A 107 -2.12 22.10 -21.96
C LEU A 107 -1.33 22.31 -20.66
N ALA A 108 -2.00 22.17 -19.52
CA ALA A 108 -1.38 22.22 -18.20
C ALA A 108 -1.27 20.83 -17.61
N MET A 109 -0.14 20.50 -16.98
CA MET A 109 0.13 19.23 -16.31
C MET A 109 0.25 19.41 -14.79
N CYS A 110 -0.37 18.49 -14.06
CA CYS A 110 -0.14 18.25 -12.64
C CYS A 110 0.28 16.79 -12.45
N HIS A 111 1.41 16.56 -11.75
CA HIS A 111 1.96 15.23 -11.58
C HIS A 111 2.52 15.02 -10.18
N VAL A 112 2.21 13.84 -9.58
CA VAL A 112 2.78 13.28 -8.35
C VAL A 112 2.80 11.77 -8.49
N GLY A 113 3.95 11.14 -8.25
CA GLY A 113 4.11 9.70 -8.22
C GLY A 113 4.94 9.12 -9.37
N ASP A 114 4.66 7.89 -9.75
CA ASP A 114 5.37 7.12 -10.77
C ASP A 114 4.49 6.66 -11.94
N SER A 115 3.21 7.03 -11.94
CA SER A 115 2.39 6.99 -13.14
C SER A 115 2.96 7.95 -14.16
N ARG A 116 3.00 7.56 -15.44
CA ARG A 116 3.74 8.32 -16.44
C ARG A 116 2.85 9.01 -17.47
N GLY A 117 3.29 10.18 -17.90
CA GLY A 117 2.77 10.92 -19.03
C GLY A 117 3.79 10.93 -20.17
N TYR A 118 3.32 10.67 -21.40
CA TYR A 118 4.12 10.69 -22.62
C TYR A 118 3.48 11.56 -23.67
N ARG A 119 4.31 12.12 -24.56
CA ARG A 119 3.91 12.80 -25.79
C ARG A 119 4.56 12.12 -26.97
N LEU A 120 3.77 11.68 -27.96
CA LEU A 120 4.23 11.28 -29.27
C LEU A 120 4.08 12.45 -30.23
N ARG A 121 5.20 12.93 -30.79
CA ARG A 121 5.25 14.01 -31.80
C ARG A 121 6.22 13.62 -32.88
N ASP A 122 5.81 13.77 -34.14
CA ASP A 122 6.65 13.49 -35.33
C ASP A 122 7.28 12.07 -35.30
N GLY A 123 6.57 11.10 -34.72
CA GLY A 123 7.01 9.71 -34.61
C GLY A 123 7.94 9.42 -33.43
N ALA A 124 8.32 10.40 -32.64
CA ALA A 124 9.17 10.23 -31.45
C ALA A 124 8.35 10.32 -30.15
N LEU A 125 8.54 9.37 -29.26
CA LEU A 125 7.91 9.33 -27.96
C LEU A 125 8.82 9.97 -26.89
N GLU A 126 8.29 10.93 -26.16
CA GLU A 126 8.96 11.62 -25.06
C GLU A 126 8.16 11.42 -23.77
N GLN A 127 8.82 11.04 -22.68
CA GLN A 127 8.22 11.08 -21.35
C GLN A 127 8.21 12.54 -20.86
N ILE A 128 7.02 13.09 -20.57
CA ILE A 128 6.84 14.48 -20.13
C ILE A 128 6.82 14.64 -18.62
N THR A 129 6.61 13.52 -17.87
CA THR A 129 6.70 13.43 -16.41
C THR A 129 8.09 12.97 -15.97
N VAL A 130 8.41 13.20 -14.71
CA VAL A 130 9.58 12.62 -14.02
C VAL A 130 9.06 11.87 -12.82
N ASP A 131 9.41 10.59 -12.69
CA ASP A 131 8.89 9.73 -11.63
C ASP A 131 9.35 10.21 -10.25
N ASP A 132 8.44 10.34 -9.30
CA ASP A 132 8.75 10.66 -7.90
C ASP A 132 9.16 9.38 -7.13
N THR A 133 10.19 8.65 -7.62
CA THR A 133 10.67 7.40 -7.03
C THR A 133 12.06 7.56 -6.39
N TYR A 134 12.39 6.61 -5.50
CA TYR A 134 13.72 6.55 -4.92
C TYR A 134 14.80 6.39 -5.98
N VAL A 135 14.59 5.51 -6.96
CA VAL A 135 15.58 5.27 -8.03
C VAL A 135 15.79 6.51 -8.91
N GLN A 136 14.73 7.26 -9.22
CA GLN A 136 14.87 8.53 -9.93
C GLN A 136 15.70 9.53 -9.12
N SER A 137 15.51 9.59 -7.79
CA SER A 137 16.33 10.44 -6.93
C SER A 137 17.82 10.06 -6.93
N LEU A 138 18.16 8.79 -7.17
CA LEU A 138 19.55 8.33 -7.35
C LEU A 138 20.10 8.73 -8.71
N VAL A 139 19.28 8.66 -9.78
CA VAL A 139 19.66 9.13 -11.13
C VAL A 139 19.95 10.62 -11.11
N ASP A 140 19.08 11.43 -10.49
CA ASP A 140 19.23 12.88 -10.37
C ASP A 140 20.51 13.29 -9.62
N LYS A 141 20.94 12.46 -8.66
CA LYS A 141 22.18 12.63 -7.90
C LYS A 141 23.42 12.04 -8.61
N GLY A 142 23.25 11.42 -9.79
CA GLY A 142 24.32 10.73 -10.50
C GLY A 142 24.84 9.46 -9.80
N GLN A 143 24.04 8.87 -8.92
CA GLN A 143 24.37 7.66 -8.14
C GLN A 143 23.87 6.37 -8.81
N LEU A 144 23.00 6.48 -9.80
CA LEU A 144 22.46 5.36 -10.58
C LEU A 144 22.42 5.78 -12.05
N ALA A 145 22.83 4.89 -12.96
CA ALA A 145 22.69 5.13 -14.38
C ALA A 145 21.23 4.90 -14.82
N PRO A 146 20.67 5.69 -15.76
CA PRO A 146 19.27 5.54 -16.19
C PRO A 146 18.91 4.14 -16.68
N GLU A 147 19.86 3.44 -17.33
CA GLU A 147 19.72 2.07 -17.81
C GLU A 147 19.57 1.02 -16.70
N ASP A 148 20.01 1.31 -15.47
CA ASP A 148 19.98 0.39 -14.33
C ASP A 148 18.69 0.53 -13.49
N VAL A 149 17.87 1.56 -13.74
CA VAL A 149 16.65 1.85 -12.99
C VAL A 149 15.70 0.66 -12.96
N SER A 150 15.45 0.03 -14.11
CA SER A 150 14.49 -1.08 -14.25
C SER A 150 14.88 -2.35 -13.50
N THR A 151 16.17 -2.53 -13.18
CA THR A 151 16.72 -3.70 -12.49
C THR A 151 16.98 -3.47 -11.01
N HIS A 152 16.81 -2.22 -10.53
CA HIS A 152 17.11 -1.87 -9.15
C HIS A 152 16.09 -2.51 -8.17
N PRO A 153 16.54 -3.09 -7.02
CA PRO A 153 15.62 -3.75 -6.07
C PRO A 153 14.51 -2.86 -5.49
N GLN A 154 14.77 -1.55 -5.44
CA GLN A 154 13.82 -0.55 -4.90
C GLN A 154 13.18 0.31 -6.00
N ARG A 155 13.04 -0.20 -7.23
CA ARG A 155 12.49 0.56 -8.36
C ARG A 155 11.07 1.07 -8.13
N SER A 156 10.24 0.31 -7.41
CA SER A 156 8.85 0.64 -7.11
C SER A 156 8.68 1.43 -5.78
N MET A 157 9.78 2.00 -5.22
CA MET A 157 9.68 2.81 -4.01
C MET A 157 9.30 4.25 -4.37
N ILE A 158 8.02 4.59 -4.17
CA ILE A 158 7.49 5.93 -4.40
C ILE A 158 7.88 6.85 -3.24
N LEU A 159 8.33 8.06 -3.54
CA LEU A 159 8.72 9.10 -2.56
C LEU A 159 7.63 10.14 -2.33
N LYS A 160 6.76 10.37 -3.34
CA LYS A 160 5.64 11.30 -3.22
C LYS A 160 4.36 10.66 -3.72
N ALA A 161 3.30 10.80 -2.92
CA ALA A 161 1.94 10.41 -3.25
C ALA A 161 0.95 11.26 -2.45
N TYR A 162 -0.29 11.31 -2.88
CA TYR A 162 -1.39 11.92 -2.14
C TYR A 162 -1.91 10.93 -1.09
N THR A 163 -1.51 11.14 0.16
CA THR A 163 -1.84 10.27 1.31
C THR A 163 -2.61 11.00 2.40
N GLY A 164 -3.20 12.15 2.08
CA GLY A 164 -3.78 13.05 3.06
C GLY A 164 -2.76 13.95 3.76
N ARG A 165 -1.47 13.80 3.48
CA ARG A 165 -0.38 14.67 3.96
C ARG A 165 -0.03 15.71 2.89
N PRO A 166 0.48 16.89 3.28
CA PRO A 166 0.92 17.87 2.29
C PRO A 166 1.96 17.28 1.33
N VAL A 167 1.74 17.50 0.04
CA VAL A 167 2.67 17.09 -1.03
C VAL A 167 2.72 18.22 -2.06
N GLU A 168 3.91 18.47 -2.61
CA GLU A 168 4.12 19.47 -3.66
C GLU A 168 4.11 18.79 -5.03
N PRO A 169 3.10 19.08 -5.88
CA PRO A 169 3.01 18.51 -7.22
C PRO A 169 3.98 19.18 -8.18
N THR A 170 4.40 18.44 -9.20
CA THR A 170 5.05 19.01 -10.38
C THR A 170 3.99 19.63 -11.27
N LEU A 171 4.07 20.95 -11.45
CA LEU A 171 3.17 21.75 -12.30
C LEU A 171 3.94 22.28 -13.49
N LYS A 172 3.42 22.08 -14.73
CA LYS A 172 4.12 22.47 -15.95
C LYS A 172 3.14 22.75 -17.08
N MET A 173 3.35 23.86 -17.81
CA MET A 173 2.70 24.05 -19.12
C MET A 173 3.40 23.22 -20.18
N ILE A 174 2.63 22.53 -21.00
CA ILE A 174 3.11 21.64 -22.08
C ILE A 174 2.78 22.29 -23.41
N ASP A 175 3.81 22.46 -24.25
CA ASP A 175 3.63 22.88 -25.64
C ASP A 175 2.89 21.80 -26.43
N ILE A 176 1.82 22.18 -27.15
CA ILE A 176 0.98 21.28 -27.94
C ILE A 176 0.89 21.74 -29.40
N ARG A 177 0.69 20.74 -30.26
CA ARG A 177 0.46 20.97 -31.70
C ARG A 177 -0.58 20.00 -32.25
N PRO A 178 -1.30 20.37 -33.31
CA PRO A 178 -2.12 19.40 -34.05
C PRO A 178 -1.29 18.17 -34.43
N GLY A 179 -1.83 16.98 -34.20
CA GLY A 179 -1.14 15.71 -34.46
C GLY A 179 -0.34 15.16 -33.30
N ASP A 180 -0.18 15.88 -32.20
CA ASP A 180 0.36 15.31 -30.96
C ASP A 180 -0.57 14.23 -30.42
N ARG A 181 0.01 13.14 -29.91
CA ARG A 181 -0.70 12.10 -29.17
C ARG A 181 -0.12 12.02 -27.75
N PHE A 182 -0.98 12.13 -26.75
CA PHE A 182 -0.64 11.98 -25.35
C PHE A 182 -1.05 10.61 -24.84
N LEU A 183 -0.23 10.04 -23.96
CA LEU A 183 -0.54 8.84 -23.17
C LEU A 183 -0.34 9.16 -21.70
N LEU A 184 -1.33 8.83 -20.87
CA LEU A 184 -1.14 8.65 -19.42
C LEU A 184 -1.25 7.17 -19.13
N CYS A 185 -0.38 6.63 -18.25
CA CYS A 185 -0.45 5.24 -17.86
C CYS A 185 0.00 5.03 -16.41
N SER A 186 -0.55 4.01 -15.73
CA SER A 186 -0.01 3.49 -14.48
C SER A 186 1.27 2.68 -14.74
N ASP A 187 1.98 2.33 -13.66
CA ASP A 187 3.21 1.53 -13.70
C ASP A 187 2.97 0.12 -14.26
N GLY A 188 1.75 -0.42 -14.12
CA GLY A 188 1.34 -1.69 -14.72
C GLY A 188 1.45 -1.76 -16.24
N LEU A 189 1.56 -0.61 -16.94
CA LEU A 189 1.98 -0.57 -18.34
C LEU A 189 3.50 -0.40 -18.47
N SER A 190 4.07 0.63 -17.85
CA SER A 190 5.44 1.08 -18.10
C SER A 190 6.52 0.16 -17.52
N ASP A 191 6.18 -0.68 -16.53
CA ASP A 191 7.10 -1.67 -15.98
C ASP A 191 7.25 -2.91 -16.88
N PRO A 192 6.16 -3.57 -17.33
CA PRO A 192 6.28 -4.75 -18.16
C PRO A 192 6.46 -4.48 -19.66
N VAL A 193 6.16 -3.28 -20.16
CA VAL A 193 6.21 -2.92 -21.59
C VAL A 193 7.29 -1.87 -21.84
N THR A 194 8.22 -2.18 -22.75
CA THR A 194 9.34 -1.29 -23.06
C THR A 194 8.88 -0.01 -23.75
N HIS A 195 9.66 1.08 -23.54
CA HIS A 195 9.41 2.39 -24.19
C HIS A 195 9.26 2.27 -25.71
N SER A 196 10.11 1.50 -26.40
CA SER A 196 10.04 1.31 -27.84
C SER A 196 8.77 0.57 -28.31
N THR A 197 8.24 -0.34 -27.47
CA THR A 197 6.98 -1.03 -27.75
C THR A 197 5.79 -0.09 -27.59
N ILE A 198 5.81 0.75 -26.54
CA ILE A 198 4.80 1.81 -26.33
C ILE A 198 4.82 2.78 -27.52
N GLU A 199 6.00 3.28 -27.92
CA GLU A 199 6.17 4.17 -29.06
C GLU A 199 5.57 3.57 -30.34
N THR A 200 5.98 2.35 -30.70
CA THR A 200 5.48 1.67 -31.91
C THR A 200 3.97 1.48 -31.89
N THR A 201 3.41 1.21 -30.70
CA THR A 201 1.96 1.01 -30.54
C THR A 201 1.21 2.33 -30.71
N LEU A 202 1.72 3.41 -30.12
CA LEU A 202 1.11 4.74 -30.21
C LEU A 202 1.17 5.35 -31.61
N GLN A 203 2.14 4.96 -32.46
CA GLN A 203 2.22 5.41 -33.86
C GLN A 203 1.10 4.86 -34.73
N GLN A 204 0.29 3.92 -34.25
CA GLN A 204 -0.70 3.19 -35.05
C GLN A 204 -2.12 3.35 -34.52
N GLY A 205 -3.09 3.40 -35.43
CA GLY A 205 -4.50 3.33 -35.12
C GLY A 205 -5.09 4.55 -34.41
N THR A 206 -6.34 4.39 -34.03
CA THR A 206 -7.09 5.38 -33.24
C THR A 206 -6.67 5.35 -31.76
N PRO A 207 -6.98 6.39 -30.96
CA PRO A 207 -6.76 6.36 -29.51
C PRO A 207 -7.36 5.12 -28.84
N GLN A 208 -8.56 4.70 -29.25
CA GLN A 208 -9.25 3.53 -28.72
C GLN A 208 -8.50 2.21 -29.01
N GLU A 209 -8.00 2.06 -30.24
CA GLU A 209 -7.22 0.88 -30.64
C GLU A 209 -5.87 0.84 -29.91
N ALA A 210 -5.19 2.01 -29.81
CA ALA A 210 -3.93 2.13 -29.10
C ALA A 210 -4.09 1.81 -27.60
N ALA A 211 -5.11 2.36 -26.93
CA ALA A 211 -5.37 2.11 -25.52
C ALA A 211 -5.62 0.62 -25.24
N ARG A 212 -6.49 -0.03 -26.01
CA ARG A 212 -6.75 -1.48 -25.86
C ARG A 212 -5.49 -2.31 -26.10
N ARG A 213 -4.72 -2.00 -27.15
CA ARG A 213 -3.51 -2.72 -27.48
C ARG A 213 -2.43 -2.60 -26.44
N LEU A 214 -2.29 -1.43 -25.80
CA LEU A 214 -1.34 -1.22 -24.69
C LEU A 214 -1.71 -2.08 -23.47
N VAL A 215 -2.98 -2.11 -23.08
CA VAL A 215 -3.46 -3.00 -22.00
C VAL A 215 -3.21 -4.46 -22.35
N ASP A 216 -3.55 -4.91 -23.58
CA ASP A 216 -3.30 -6.28 -24.04
C ASP A 216 -1.80 -6.65 -23.99
N LEU A 217 -0.90 -5.71 -24.32
CA LEU A 217 0.56 -5.92 -24.26
C LEU A 217 1.03 -6.09 -22.82
N ALA A 218 0.55 -5.27 -21.88
CA ALA A 218 0.86 -5.40 -20.45
C ALA A 218 0.40 -6.76 -19.91
N LEU A 219 -0.82 -7.19 -20.23
CA LEU A 219 -1.35 -8.49 -19.84
C LEU A 219 -0.53 -9.67 -20.40
N ARG A 220 -0.12 -9.58 -21.68
CA ARG A 220 0.76 -10.61 -22.31
C ARG A 220 2.16 -10.62 -21.71
N SER A 221 2.63 -9.50 -21.17
CA SER A 221 3.91 -9.41 -20.46
C SER A 221 3.83 -9.87 -19.01
N GLY A 222 2.70 -10.49 -18.60
CA GLY A 222 2.50 -11.09 -17.28
C GLY A 222 1.42 -10.41 -16.45
N GLY A 223 1.01 -9.18 -16.77
CA GLY A 223 -0.02 -8.40 -16.06
C GLY A 223 0.19 -8.40 -14.53
N PRO A 224 1.37 -8.00 -14.03
CA PRO A 224 1.71 -8.15 -12.61
C PRO A 224 0.92 -7.19 -11.72
N ASP A 225 0.43 -6.10 -12.30
CA ASP A 225 -0.32 -5.05 -11.61
C ASP A 225 -1.59 -4.63 -12.35
N ASN A 226 -2.37 -3.75 -11.74
CA ASN A 226 -3.42 -3.01 -12.42
C ASN A 226 -2.81 -2.23 -13.60
N VAL A 227 -3.46 -2.21 -14.72
CA VAL A 227 -2.98 -1.52 -15.92
C VAL A 227 -4.05 -0.59 -16.44
N THR A 228 -3.77 0.70 -16.41
CA THR A 228 -4.69 1.74 -16.86
C THR A 228 -3.98 2.69 -17.79
N VAL A 229 -4.67 3.03 -18.89
CA VAL A 229 -4.15 3.95 -19.92
C VAL A 229 -5.21 4.92 -20.37
N VAL A 230 -4.80 6.16 -20.63
CA VAL A 230 -5.57 7.19 -21.32
C VAL A 230 -4.77 7.66 -22.51
N VAL A 231 -5.36 7.63 -23.70
CA VAL A 231 -4.75 8.11 -24.95
C VAL A 231 -5.57 9.27 -25.51
N ALA A 232 -4.93 10.38 -25.87
CA ALA A 232 -5.60 11.54 -26.41
C ALA A 232 -4.82 12.14 -27.59
N ASP A 233 -5.49 12.34 -28.74
CA ASP A 233 -4.96 13.06 -29.91
C ASP A 233 -5.37 14.51 -29.87
N VAL A 234 -4.44 15.42 -30.17
CA VAL A 234 -4.73 16.84 -30.41
C VAL A 234 -5.11 17.01 -31.87
N VAL A 235 -6.35 17.36 -32.13
CA VAL A 235 -6.88 17.49 -33.48
C VAL A 235 -7.38 18.91 -33.74
N GLU A 236 -7.29 19.39 -35.01
CA GLU A 236 -7.91 20.63 -35.41
C GLU A 236 -9.41 20.44 -35.59
N ALA A 237 -10.20 21.26 -34.89
CA ALA A 237 -11.62 21.38 -35.19
C ALA A 237 -11.81 22.41 -36.31
N ASP A 238 -11.72 21.95 -37.58
CA ASP A 238 -11.98 22.81 -38.74
C ASP A 238 -13.43 23.26 -38.75
N GLY A 239 -13.62 24.60 -38.77
CA GLY A 239 -14.91 25.22 -39.02
C GLY A 239 -15.37 25.13 -40.49
N SER A 240 -14.71 24.36 -41.35
CA SER A 240 -14.97 24.30 -42.78
C SER A 240 -15.32 22.90 -43.30
N ASP A 241 -16.52 22.75 -43.77
CA ASP A 241 -17.02 21.87 -44.85
C ASP A 241 -16.73 20.35 -44.87
N LYS A 242 -16.21 19.74 -43.79
CA LYS A 242 -16.23 18.27 -43.66
C LYS A 242 -16.92 17.85 -42.39
N PRO A 243 -18.26 17.77 -42.37
CA PRO A 243 -19.02 17.39 -41.18
C PRO A 243 -18.73 15.95 -40.66
N ALA A 244 -18.11 15.11 -41.48
CA ALA A 244 -17.90 13.69 -41.12
C ALA A 244 -16.81 13.45 -40.08
N ALA A 245 -15.73 14.23 -40.02
CA ALA A 245 -14.65 14.02 -39.06
C ALA A 245 -14.92 14.71 -37.72
N ALA A 246 -15.49 15.91 -37.71
CA ALA A 246 -15.82 16.63 -36.49
C ALA A 246 -17.02 16.02 -35.74
N ALA A 247 -17.94 15.33 -36.46
CA ALA A 247 -19.09 14.65 -35.86
C ALA A 247 -18.76 13.34 -35.15
N SER A 248 -17.52 12.83 -35.30
CA SER A 248 -17.08 11.55 -34.70
C SER A 248 -16.22 11.71 -33.45
N LEU A 249 -15.88 12.94 -33.02
CA LEU A 249 -15.09 13.14 -31.80
C LEU A 249 -15.92 12.83 -30.55
N PRO A 250 -15.34 12.15 -29.55
CA PRO A 250 -16.04 11.87 -28.33
C PRO A 250 -16.37 13.19 -27.60
N VAL A 251 -17.62 13.34 -27.20
CA VAL A 251 -18.11 14.47 -26.39
C VAL A 251 -18.56 14.02 -25.01
N THR A 252 -18.71 12.71 -24.83
CA THR A 252 -19.10 12.11 -23.56
C THR A 252 -17.84 11.68 -22.84
N PRO A 253 -17.62 12.16 -21.61
CA PRO A 253 -16.48 11.71 -20.80
C PRO A 253 -16.50 10.21 -20.53
N LEU A 254 -15.33 9.65 -20.37
CA LEU A 254 -15.11 8.23 -20.05
C LEU A 254 -14.47 8.11 -18.67
N THR A 255 -14.95 7.15 -17.88
CA THR A 255 -14.30 6.71 -16.65
C THR A 255 -13.92 5.25 -16.76
N VAL A 256 -12.76 4.85 -16.23
CA VAL A 256 -12.30 3.45 -16.21
C VAL A 256 -11.62 3.13 -14.89
N GLY A 257 -11.35 1.85 -14.66
CA GLY A 257 -10.70 1.36 -13.45
C GLY A 257 -11.67 1.25 -12.28
N ALA A 258 -11.22 1.59 -11.09
CA ALA A 258 -11.96 1.50 -9.84
C ALA A 258 -13.29 2.29 -9.84
N LEU A 259 -13.41 3.36 -10.63
CA LEU A 259 -14.65 4.11 -10.81
C LEU A 259 -15.79 3.26 -11.41
N ASN A 260 -15.45 2.14 -12.05
CA ASN A 260 -16.40 1.21 -12.66
C ASN A 260 -16.43 -0.17 -11.97
N SER A 261 -15.96 -0.27 -10.74
CA SER A 261 -15.79 -1.52 -9.99
C SER A 261 -17.09 -2.37 -9.78
N GLY A 262 -18.24 -1.84 -10.10
CA GLY A 262 -19.51 -2.59 -10.12
C GLY A 262 -19.91 -3.18 -11.47
N MET A 263 -19.17 -2.93 -12.54
CA MET A 263 -19.45 -3.42 -13.88
C MET A 263 -18.74 -4.75 -14.15
N PRO A 264 -19.41 -5.71 -14.86
CA PRO A 264 -18.73 -6.94 -15.26
C PRO A 264 -17.52 -6.61 -16.15
N GLU A 265 -16.37 -7.23 -15.86
CA GLU A 265 -15.20 -7.15 -16.74
C GLU A 265 -15.53 -7.68 -18.15
N ASP A 266 -15.04 -6.99 -19.18
CA ASP A 266 -15.14 -7.47 -20.55
C ASP A 266 -14.45 -8.84 -20.69
N PRO A 267 -15.06 -9.83 -21.37
CA PRO A 267 -14.43 -11.13 -21.57
C PRO A 267 -13.10 -10.99 -22.32
N ARG A 268 -12.02 -11.53 -21.78
CA ARG A 268 -10.69 -11.47 -22.40
C ARG A 268 -10.64 -12.27 -23.71
N PRO A 269 -10.41 -11.63 -24.87
CA PRO A 269 -10.59 -12.26 -26.19
C PRO A 269 -9.58 -13.38 -26.49
N ASP A 270 -8.41 -13.34 -25.88
CA ASP A 270 -7.33 -14.32 -26.11
C ASP A 270 -7.34 -15.52 -25.16
N THR A 271 -8.22 -15.57 -24.18
CA THR A 271 -8.47 -16.76 -23.38
C THR A 271 -9.53 -17.65 -24.00
N ALA A 272 -9.45 -18.97 -23.79
CA ALA A 272 -10.48 -19.91 -24.25
C ALA A 272 -11.86 -19.59 -23.64
N ALA A 273 -11.89 -19.18 -22.37
CA ALA A 273 -13.10 -18.78 -21.68
C ALA A 273 -13.65 -17.45 -22.23
N GLY A 274 -12.81 -16.45 -22.49
CA GLY A 274 -13.20 -15.18 -23.08
C GLY A 274 -13.74 -15.35 -24.50
N ARG A 275 -13.10 -16.17 -25.35
CA ARG A 275 -13.63 -16.50 -26.69
C ARG A 275 -15.00 -17.19 -26.61
N ALA A 276 -15.17 -18.09 -25.66
CA ALA A 276 -16.46 -18.75 -25.44
C ALA A 276 -17.53 -17.76 -24.98
N ALA A 277 -17.21 -16.87 -24.05
CA ALA A 277 -18.13 -15.84 -23.55
C ALA A 277 -18.54 -14.87 -24.67
N MET A 278 -17.60 -14.40 -25.50
CA MET A 278 -17.90 -13.55 -26.66
C MET A 278 -18.75 -14.26 -27.70
N ALA A 279 -18.47 -15.56 -27.98
CA ALA A 279 -19.28 -16.35 -28.91
C ALA A 279 -20.71 -16.56 -28.40
N ILE A 280 -20.90 -16.63 -27.08
CA ILE A 280 -22.23 -16.68 -26.46
C ILE A 280 -22.92 -15.33 -26.54
N ALA A 281 -22.22 -14.23 -26.23
CA ALA A 281 -22.76 -12.88 -26.32
C ALA A 281 -23.19 -12.51 -27.75
N GLN A 282 -22.40 -12.89 -28.77
CA GLN A 282 -22.74 -12.68 -30.17
C GLN A 282 -23.91 -13.56 -30.67
N ARG A 283 -24.22 -14.65 -29.98
CA ARG A 283 -25.32 -15.55 -30.30
C ARG A 283 -26.64 -15.18 -29.63
N GLN A 284 -26.62 -14.22 -28.70
CA GLN A 284 -27.86 -13.71 -28.14
C GLN A 284 -28.59 -12.88 -29.19
N PRO A 285 -29.76 -13.31 -29.73
CA PRO A 285 -30.53 -12.48 -30.63
C PRO A 285 -30.95 -11.23 -29.88
N GLN A 286 -30.87 -10.06 -30.53
CA GLN A 286 -31.46 -8.84 -30.00
C GLN A 286 -32.94 -9.14 -29.68
N VAL A 287 -33.25 -9.22 -28.40
CA VAL A 287 -34.61 -9.36 -27.95
C VAL A 287 -35.29 -8.00 -28.19
N ILE A 288 -36.01 -7.93 -29.33
CA ILE A 288 -37.02 -6.87 -29.50
C ILE A 288 -38.06 -7.11 -28.40
N LEU A 289 -38.06 -6.23 -27.40
CA LEU A 289 -39.03 -6.27 -26.30
C LEU A 289 -40.45 -6.06 -26.89
N PRO A 290 -41.37 -7.04 -26.80
CA PRO A 290 -42.77 -6.77 -26.99
C PRO A 290 -43.30 -6.02 -25.79
N ASP A 291 -44.31 -5.19 -25.98
CA ASP A 291 -45.03 -4.44 -24.96
C ASP A 291 -45.47 -5.32 -23.79
N PRO A 292 -45.46 -4.81 -22.54
CA PRO A 292 -45.71 -5.59 -21.36
C PRO A 292 -47.19 -6.06 -21.27
N GLU A 293 -47.40 -7.34 -21.49
CA GLU A 293 -48.66 -7.97 -21.07
C GLU A 293 -48.66 -8.21 -19.53
N PRO A 294 -49.82 -8.17 -18.87
CA PRO A 294 -49.92 -8.23 -17.42
C PRO A 294 -49.46 -9.58 -16.86
N VAL A 295 -48.52 -9.50 -15.91
CA VAL A 295 -47.86 -10.63 -15.25
C VAL A 295 -48.88 -11.44 -14.44
N LYS A 296 -49.17 -12.68 -14.87
CA LYS A 296 -49.76 -13.71 -14.01
C LYS A 296 -48.67 -14.25 -13.08
N GLU A 297 -48.88 -14.15 -11.77
CA GLU A 297 -48.02 -14.73 -10.74
C GLU A 297 -47.80 -16.22 -11.00
N ALA A 298 -46.55 -16.59 -11.33
CA ALA A 298 -46.14 -17.99 -11.53
C ALA A 298 -45.73 -18.61 -10.18
N THR A 299 -46.48 -19.58 -9.71
CA THR A 299 -46.12 -20.42 -8.56
C THR A 299 -44.80 -21.17 -8.84
N PRO A 300 -43.80 -21.18 -7.94
CA PRO A 300 -42.49 -21.80 -8.17
C PRO A 300 -42.60 -23.32 -8.27
N SER A 301 -42.05 -23.86 -9.35
CA SER A 301 -42.06 -25.32 -9.62
C SER A 301 -41.26 -26.09 -8.55
N PRO A 302 -41.65 -27.35 -8.23
CA PRO A 302 -40.98 -28.15 -7.18
C PRO A 302 -39.48 -28.39 -7.43
N ARG A 303 -39.04 -28.38 -8.68
CA ARG A 303 -37.63 -28.49 -9.04
C ARG A 303 -36.80 -27.27 -8.58
N ARG A 304 -37.31 -26.05 -8.67
CA ARG A 304 -36.60 -24.83 -8.19
C ARG A 304 -36.48 -24.81 -6.67
N ARG A 305 -37.48 -25.33 -5.93
CA ARG A 305 -37.41 -25.48 -4.47
C ARG A 305 -36.34 -26.50 -4.07
N MET A 306 -36.24 -27.63 -4.79
CA MET A 306 -35.23 -28.66 -4.54
C MET A 306 -33.81 -28.16 -4.81
N VAL A 307 -33.58 -27.40 -5.90
CA VAL A 307 -32.28 -26.78 -6.21
C VAL A 307 -31.92 -25.73 -5.15
N ALA A 308 -32.88 -24.91 -4.72
CA ALA A 308 -32.64 -23.91 -3.67
C ALA A 308 -32.27 -24.57 -2.32
N VAL A 309 -32.93 -25.68 -1.96
CA VAL A 309 -32.60 -26.42 -0.72
C VAL A 309 -31.21 -27.08 -0.82
N ILE A 310 -30.88 -27.68 -1.95
CA ILE A 310 -29.55 -28.28 -2.17
C ILE A 310 -28.46 -27.18 -2.11
N SER A 311 -28.68 -26.02 -2.76
CA SER A 311 -27.74 -24.90 -2.71
C SER A 311 -27.56 -24.37 -1.29
N ALA A 312 -28.64 -24.25 -0.51
CA ALA A 312 -28.58 -23.83 0.88
C ALA A 312 -27.79 -24.84 1.76
N LEU A 313 -27.97 -26.14 1.52
CA LEU A 313 -27.23 -27.18 2.24
C LEU A 313 -25.73 -27.19 1.87
N VAL A 314 -25.38 -26.95 0.60
CA VAL A 314 -23.98 -26.82 0.16
C VAL A 314 -23.33 -25.59 0.80
N VAL A 315 -24.00 -24.43 0.80
CA VAL A 315 -23.50 -23.22 1.47
C VAL A 315 -23.29 -23.45 2.96
N LEU A 316 -24.26 -24.12 3.62
CA LEU A 316 -24.15 -24.45 5.04
C LEU A 316 -22.97 -25.38 5.32
N ALA A 317 -22.75 -26.39 4.48
CA ALA A 317 -21.63 -27.31 4.62
C ALA A 317 -20.28 -26.60 4.43
N VAL A 318 -20.18 -25.67 3.48
CA VAL A 318 -18.98 -24.83 3.26
C VAL A 318 -18.72 -23.93 4.48
N LEU A 319 -19.76 -23.30 5.04
CA LEU A 319 -19.63 -22.46 6.24
C LEU A 319 -19.18 -23.26 7.46
N ILE A 320 -19.74 -24.47 7.66
CA ILE A 320 -19.33 -25.37 8.75
C ILE A 320 -17.88 -25.81 8.55
N SER A 321 -17.46 -26.16 7.35
CA SER A 321 -16.09 -26.57 7.03
C SER A 321 -15.10 -25.43 7.22
N ALA A 322 -15.45 -24.21 6.79
CA ALA A 322 -14.64 -23.00 7.00
C ALA A 322 -14.53 -22.65 8.49
N GLY A 323 -15.63 -22.74 9.24
CA GLY A 323 -15.62 -22.54 10.69
C GLY A 323 -14.79 -23.57 11.44
N TRP A 324 -14.84 -24.83 11.03
CA TRP A 324 -14.03 -25.89 11.62
C TRP A 324 -12.53 -25.72 11.29
N TRP A 325 -12.21 -25.37 10.05
CA TRP A 325 -10.84 -25.10 9.61
C TRP A 325 -10.25 -23.87 10.30
N GLY A 326 -11.01 -22.75 10.36
CA GLY A 326 -10.63 -21.55 11.09
C GLY A 326 -10.41 -21.81 12.60
N SER A 327 -11.32 -22.57 13.24
CA SER A 327 -11.16 -22.98 14.65
C SER A 327 -9.92 -23.84 14.87
N SER A 328 -9.58 -24.72 13.92
CA SER A 328 -8.37 -25.54 13.98
C SER A 328 -7.10 -24.72 13.85
N MET A 329 -7.12 -23.70 12.98
CA MET A 329 -6.00 -22.80 12.76
C MET A 329 -5.71 -21.94 14.01
N VAL A 330 -6.76 -21.39 14.63
CA VAL A 330 -6.66 -20.61 15.86
C VAL A 330 -6.12 -21.44 17.02
N LYS A 331 -6.57 -22.69 17.17
CA LYS A 331 -6.14 -23.58 18.27
C LYS A 331 -4.69 -24.05 18.18
N ASN A 332 -4.10 -24.05 16.98
CA ASN A 332 -2.74 -24.54 16.76
C ASN A 332 -1.72 -23.41 16.57
N ASN A 333 -2.14 -22.16 16.76
CA ASN A 333 -1.27 -21.00 16.66
C ASN A 333 -0.86 -20.51 18.04
N TYR A 334 0.44 -20.22 18.21
CA TYR A 334 1.03 -19.71 19.45
C TYR A 334 1.89 -18.49 19.13
N TYR A 335 1.97 -17.57 20.10
CA TYR A 335 2.83 -16.39 20.00
C TYR A 335 3.31 -15.92 21.37
N VAL A 336 4.35 -15.09 21.38
CA VAL A 336 4.95 -14.53 22.60
C VAL A 336 4.41 -13.13 22.83
N THR A 337 3.94 -12.87 24.06
CA THR A 337 3.53 -11.52 24.47
C THR A 337 3.98 -11.23 25.90
N THR A 338 3.69 -10.04 26.41
CA THR A 338 3.97 -9.63 27.77
C THR A 338 2.69 -9.63 28.60
N ALA A 339 2.70 -10.30 29.75
CA ALA A 339 1.52 -10.53 30.59
C ALA A 339 0.97 -9.30 31.30
N ASP A 340 1.69 -8.17 31.37
CA ASP A 340 1.27 -6.93 32.02
C ASP A 340 1.48 -5.73 31.08
N SER A 341 0.52 -4.80 31.09
CA SER A 341 0.52 -3.58 30.28
C SER A 341 1.59 -2.54 30.67
N ASP A 342 2.42 -2.80 31.68
CA ASP A 342 3.53 -1.94 32.06
C ASP A 342 4.79 -2.38 31.31
N SER A 343 5.05 -1.69 30.22
CA SER A 343 5.97 -2.10 29.14
C SER A 343 7.44 -2.31 29.51
N ALA A 344 7.87 -1.96 30.73
CA ALA A 344 9.25 -2.14 31.19
C ALA A 344 9.48 -3.36 32.08
N GLN A 345 8.45 -3.94 32.68
CA GLN A 345 8.53 -5.07 33.62
C GLN A 345 7.70 -6.29 33.22
N GLY A 346 7.08 -6.28 32.03
CA GLY A 346 6.20 -7.35 31.58
C GLY A 346 6.88 -8.71 31.52
N ALA A 347 6.27 -9.72 32.16
CA ALA A 347 6.71 -11.10 32.08
C ALA A 347 6.36 -11.70 30.72
N LEU A 348 7.29 -12.43 30.10
CA LEU A 348 7.06 -13.10 28.83
C LEU A 348 6.17 -14.32 29.00
N VAL A 349 5.14 -14.42 28.18
CA VAL A 349 4.17 -15.50 28.19
C VAL A 349 3.96 -16.05 26.79
N ILE A 350 3.64 -17.34 26.71
CA ILE A 350 3.15 -17.96 25.48
C ILE A 350 1.63 -17.91 25.52
N GLU A 351 1.02 -17.30 24.53
CA GLU A 351 -0.42 -17.31 24.33
C GLU A 351 -0.79 -18.25 23.17
N ASN A 352 -1.93 -18.93 23.34
CA ASN A 352 -2.54 -19.74 22.30
C ASN A 352 -3.70 -18.99 21.68
N GLY A 353 -3.74 -18.91 20.34
CA GLY A 353 -4.78 -18.21 19.60
C GLY A 353 -4.24 -17.16 18.65
N ILE A 354 -5.05 -16.16 18.38
CA ILE A 354 -4.71 -15.02 17.51
C ILE A 354 -4.98 -13.74 18.32
N ASP A 355 -4.11 -12.76 18.21
CA ASP A 355 -4.26 -11.46 18.88
C ASP A 355 -5.35 -10.60 18.19
N VAL A 356 -6.60 -11.10 18.22
CA VAL A 356 -7.80 -10.44 17.70
C VAL A 356 -8.95 -10.62 18.68
N SER A 357 -9.74 -9.59 18.88
CA SER A 357 -10.99 -9.66 19.61
C SER A 357 -12.19 -9.67 18.66
N LEU A 358 -13.05 -10.68 18.75
CA LEU A 358 -14.28 -10.79 17.97
C LEU A 358 -15.49 -10.62 18.89
N LEU A 359 -16.37 -9.66 18.60
CA LEU A 359 -17.57 -9.36 19.38
C LEU A 359 -17.29 -9.14 20.90
N GLY A 360 -16.16 -8.52 21.22
CA GLY A 360 -15.76 -8.25 22.61
C GLY A 360 -15.20 -9.46 23.37
N LYS A 361 -14.91 -10.58 22.69
CA LYS A 361 -14.18 -11.73 23.26
C LYS A 361 -12.83 -11.86 22.57
N SER A 362 -11.74 -11.94 23.35
CA SER A 362 -10.41 -12.27 22.85
C SER A 362 -10.39 -13.70 22.31
N LEU A 363 -9.73 -13.90 21.17
CA LEU A 363 -9.52 -15.21 20.53
C LEU A 363 -8.18 -15.81 20.93
N HIS A 364 -7.62 -15.36 22.04
CA HIS A 364 -6.38 -15.86 22.63
C HIS A 364 -6.54 -16.12 24.12
N SER A 365 -5.67 -16.97 24.66
CA SER A 365 -5.58 -17.25 26.08
C SER A 365 -4.15 -17.57 26.46
N THR A 366 -3.72 -17.14 27.66
CA THR A 366 -2.40 -17.47 28.20
C THR A 366 -2.27 -18.98 28.32
N TYR A 367 -1.24 -19.53 27.66
CA TYR A 367 -0.97 -20.96 27.65
C TYR A 367 0.08 -21.35 28.70
N GLN A 368 1.26 -20.68 28.70
CA GLN A 368 2.33 -20.91 29.64
C GLN A 368 3.15 -19.66 29.95
N PHE A 369 3.76 -19.62 31.12
CA PHE A 369 4.72 -18.59 31.50
C PHE A 369 6.15 -19.10 31.30
N ALA A 370 7.01 -18.21 30.79
CA ALA A 370 8.43 -18.47 30.69
C ALA A 370 9.13 -18.12 32.00
N CYS A 371 9.95 -19.04 32.51
CA CYS A 371 10.71 -18.95 33.75
C CYS A 371 12.19 -19.12 33.49
N LEU A 372 13.04 -18.31 34.14
CA LEU A 372 14.49 -18.42 34.08
C LEU A 372 15.07 -18.99 35.38
N SER A 373 15.95 -20.00 35.25
CA SER A 373 16.76 -20.46 36.38
C SER A 373 17.86 -19.45 36.74
N PRO A 374 18.48 -19.55 37.93
CA PRO A 374 19.66 -18.74 38.25
C PRO A 374 20.79 -18.88 37.24
N GLU A 375 20.95 -20.04 36.64
CA GLU A 375 21.96 -20.38 35.64
C GLU A 375 21.63 -19.80 34.25
N GLY A 376 20.35 -19.43 34.02
CA GLY A 376 19.86 -18.88 32.76
C GLY A 376 19.09 -19.87 31.89
N ASP A 377 18.81 -21.07 32.42
CA ASP A 377 18.02 -22.06 31.69
C ASP A 377 16.54 -21.69 31.68
N LEU A 378 15.90 -21.84 30.52
CA LEU A 378 14.49 -21.53 30.32
C LEU A 378 13.61 -22.75 30.61
N THR A 379 12.58 -22.56 31.43
CA THR A 379 11.54 -23.54 31.71
C THR A 379 10.16 -22.94 31.51
N PHE A 380 9.17 -23.78 31.19
CA PHE A 380 7.80 -23.33 30.94
C PHE A 380 6.87 -23.92 32.00
N VAL A 381 6.00 -23.09 32.58
CA VAL A 381 5.11 -23.45 33.68
C VAL A 381 3.69 -23.00 33.40
N ASP A 382 2.70 -23.84 33.68
CA ASP A 382 1.28 -23.52 33.55
C ASP A 382 0.86 -22.43 34.56
N SER A 383 -0.12 -21.59 34.18
CA SER A 383 -0.49 -20.36 34.89
C SER A 383 -0.80 -20.52 36.39
N ALA A 384 -1.22 -21.70 36.84
CA ALA A 384 -1.57 -21.96 38.25
C ALA A 384 -0.37 -22.05 39.19
N ASP A 385 0.82 -22.40 38.69
CA ASP A 385 2.00 -22.67 39.52
C ASP A 385 3.09 -21.57 39.41
N ALA A 386 2.98 -20.65 38.47
CA ALA A 386 4.02 -19.68 38.15
C ALA A 386 4.37 -18.69 39.28
N GLU A 387 3.46 -18.43 40.22
CA GLU A 387 3.70 -17.45 41.29
C GLU A 387 4.59 -17.95 42.43
N LYS A 388 4.74 -19.26 42.57
CA LYS A 388 5.38 -19.86 43.77
C LYS A 388 6.71 -20.55 43.53
N SER A 389 7.09 -20.83 42.28
CA SER A 389 8.20 -21.75 42.00
C SER A 389 9.29 -21.25 41.07
N CYS A 390 9.16 -20.08 40.41
CA CYS A 390 10.17 -19.66 39.45
C CYS A 390 10.32 -18.13 39.33
N HIS A 391 11.48 -17.67 38.90
CA HIS A 391 11.70 -16.29 38.44
C HIS A 391 11.11 -16.14 37.04
N ARG A 392 10.05 -15.34 36.90
CA ARG A 392 9.43 -15.07 35.60
C ARG A 392 10.42 -14.38 34.64
N PHE A 393 10.54 -14.87 33.43
CA PHE A 393 11.36 -14.25 32.41
C PHE A 393 10.74 -12.92 31.97
N ARG A 394 11.42 -11.81 32.25
CA ARG A 394 10.91 -10.45 31.99
C ARG A 394 11.70 -9.75 30.91
N LEU A 395 11.09 -8.74 30.28
CA LEU A 395 11.80 -7.86 29.34
C LEU A 395 13.05 -7.21 29.98
N SER A 396 12.99 -6.88 31.28
CA SER A 396 14.14 -6.34 32.03
C SER A 396 15.32 -7.32 32.16
N ASP A 397 15.09 -8.62 32.02
CA ASP A 397 16.15 -9.64 32.10
C ASP A 397 16.97 -9.73 30.79
N LEU A 398 16.48 -9.12 29.70
CA LEU A 398 17.13 -9.08 28.40
C LEU A 398 18.07 -7.88 28.27
N LYS A 399 19.12 -8.05 27.48
CA LYS A 399 19.96 -6.95 27.00
C LYS A 399 19.11 -5.94 26.23
N GLU A 400 19.42 -4.66 26.32
CA GLU A 400 18.65 -3.59 25.70
C GLU A 400 18.44 -3.81 24.18
N SER A 401 19.47 -4.32 23.49
CA SER A 401 19.40 -4.67 22.07
C SER A 401 18.43 -5.80 21.70
N ALA A 402 18.06 -6.64 22.67
CA ALA A 402 17.17 -7.78 22.47
C ALA A 402 15.71 -7.49 22.84
N ARG A 403 15.44 -6.44 23.63
CA ARG A 403 14.09 -6.11 24.11
C ARG A 403 13.13 -5.78 22.97
N GLY A 404 13.61 -5.05 21.94
CA GLY A 404 12.82 -4.70 20.76
C GLY A 404 12.48 -5.90 19.85
N GLN A 405 13.18 -7.03 20.00
CA GLN A 405 12.92 -8.22 19.17
C GLN A 405 11.67 -8.98 19.61
N VAL A 406 11.24 -8.84 20.86
CA VAL A 406 10.09 -9.57 21.42
C VAL A 406 8.80 -9.24 20.67
N SER A 407 8.56 -7.98 20.33
CA SER A 407 7.38 -7.54 19.58
C SER A 407 7.38 -7.94 18.11
N THR A 408 8.50 -8.44 17.59
CA THR A 408 8.68 -8.85 16.19
C THR A 408 8.84 -10.35 16.02
N LEU A 409 8.67 -11.12 17.10
CA LEU A 409 8.72 -12.58 17.03
C LEU A 409 7.52 -13.08 16.21
N PRO A 410 7.75 -13.93 15.20
CA PRO A 410 6.65 -14.49 14.42
C PRO A 410 5.84 -15.48 15.26
N ASP A 411 4.55 -15.52 15.02
CA ASP A 411 3.65 -16.56 15.50
C ASP A 411 3.90 -17.88 14.74
N GLY A 412 3.49 -19.00 15.34
CA GLY A 412 3.71 -20.32 14.72
C GLY A 412 3.26 -21.48 15.61
N SER A 413 3.85 -22.65 15.37
CA SER A 413 3.64 -23.82 16.21
C SER A 413 4.27 -23.65 17.59
N TYR A 414 3.78 -24.41 18.57
CA TYR A 414 4.30 -24.36 19.94
C TYR A 414 5.82 -24.61 20.02
N ASP A 415 6.33 -25.57 19.25
CA ASP A 415 7.76 -25.90 19.23
C ASP A 415 8.61 -24.76 18.63
N GLU A 416 8.10 -24.06 17.61
CA GLU A 416 8.78 -22.91 17.02
C GLU A 416 8.85 -21.73 18.00
N VAL A 417 7.76 -21.46 18.73
CA VAL A 417 7.69 -20.41 19.73
C VAL A 417 8.61 -20.72 20.91
N GLN A 418 8.69 -21.97 21.37
CA GLN A 418 9.65 -22.37 22.38
C GLN A 418 11.10 -22.16 21.94
N GLN A 419 11.46 -22.52 20.71
CA GLN A 419 12.81 -22.31 20.18
C GLN A 419 13.16 -20.82 20.08
N GLN A 420 12.18 -19.97 19.73
CA GLN A 420 12.39 -18.52 19.70
C GLN A 420 12.69 -17.98 21.09
N LEU A 421 11.93 -18.39 22.12
CA LEU A 421 12.18 -17.99 23.50
C LEU A 421 13.51 -18.54 24.03
N GLN A 422 13.93 -19.74 23.64
CA GLN A 422 15.25 -20.28 23.99
C GLN A 422 16.40 -19.44 23.45
N ARG A 423 16.30 -19.01 22.15
CA ARG A 423 17.28 -18.10 21.54
C ARG A 423 17.29 -16.72 22.22
N LEU A 424 16.13 -16.28 22.70
CA LEU A 424 16.01 -15.02 23.44
C LEU A 424 16.67 -15.15 24.82
N ALA A 425 16.55 -16.30 25.48
CA ALA A 425 17.17 -16.57 26.79
C ALA A 425 18.71 -16.55 26.74
N GLU A 426 19.31 -16.88 25.58
CA GLU A 426 20.77 -16.74 25.39
C GLU A 426 21.24 -15.27 25.42
N GLN A 427 20.31 -14.32 25.26
CA GLN A 427 20.58 -12.87 25.24
C GLN A 427 20.24 -12.20 26.60
N THR A 428 20.09 -12.97 27.66
CA THR A 428 19.81 -12.44 29.00
C THR A 428 21.02 -11.73 29.60
N LEU A 429 20.73 -10.85 30.56
CA LEU A 429 21.74 -10.22 31.40
C LEU A 429 22.31 -11.27 32.41
N PRO A 430 23.57 -11.14 32.82
CA PRO A 430 24.16 -11.99 33.88
C PRO A 430 23.44 -11.77 35.20
N ALA A 431 23.49 -12.76 36.11
CA ALA A 431 22.92 -12.66 37.45
C ALA A 431 23.60 -11.55 38.27
N CYS A 432 22.82 -10.78 39.05
CA CYS A 432 23.37 -9.74 39.92
C CYS A 432 24.21 -10.34 41.05
N ILE A 433 25.39 -9.78 41.30
CA ILE A 433 26.26 -10.16 42.39
C ILE A 433 26.06 -9.19 43.55
N THR A 434 25.45 -9.66 44.64
CA THR A 434 25.35 -8.86 45.87
C THR A 434 26.70 -8.90 46.60
N ARG A 435 27.48 -7.81 46.57
CA ARG A 435 28.63 -7.66 47.43
C ARG A 435 28.16 -7.56 48.89
N GLN A 436 28.39 -8.61 49.71
CA GLN A 436 28.30 -8.49 51.16
C GLN A 436 29.29 -7.43 51.62
N ALA A 437 28.79 -6.39 52.31
CA ALA A 437 29.58 -5.35 52.91
C ALA A 437 30.56 -5.93 53.92
N ALA A 438 31.86 -5.95 53.62
CA ALA A 438 32.91 -6.24 54.57
C ALA A 438 33.00 -5.10 55.58
N HIS A 439 32.78 -5.41 56.85
CA HIS A 439 32.98 -4.48 57.97
C HIS A 439 34.41 -3.95 57.98
N PRO A 440 34.66 -2.63 58.19
CA PRO A 440 35.99 -2.07 58.38
C PRO A 440 36.36 -2.17 59.85
N LYS A 441 37.50 -2.79 60.17
CA LYS A 441 38.22 -2.58 61.41
C LYS A 441 39.56 -1.90 61.15
N ASP A 442 39.63 -0.71 61.73
CA ASP A 442 40.69 -0.02 62.46
C ASP A 442 42.02 0.43 61.78
N LYS A 443 42.18 1.72 61.93
CA LYS A 443 43.27 2.54 62.50
C LYS A 443 44.46 3.00 61.61
N ASP A 444 44.45 4.28 61.57
CA ASP A 444 45.53 5.24 61.90
C ASP A 444 46.58 5.68 60.87
N LYS A 445 46.61 6.97 60.80
CA LYS A 445 47.73 7.94 60.74
C LYS A 445 48.25 8.52 59.43
N LYS A 446 48.03 9.81 59.47
CA LYS A 446 48.90 10.93 59.15
C LYS A 446 48.83 11.56 57.74
N LYS A 447 48.27 12.78 57.81
CA LYS A 447 48.50 14.00 56.98
C LYS A 447 50.00 14.41 57.04
N PRO A 448 50.60 15.33 56.24
CA PRO A 448 49.96 16.51 55.60
C PRO A 448 50.51 16.97 54.23
N ALA A 449 49.82 18.01 53.75
CA ALA A 449 50.29 19.23 53.09
C ALA A 449 50.08 19.38 51.58
N ALA A 450 49.24 20.32 51.25
CA ALA A 450 49.09 21.08 49.99
C ALA A 450 50.29 22.08 49.82
N PRO A 451 50.42 22.90 48.78
CA PRO A 451 49.34 23.68 48.18
C PRO A 451 49.42 24.03 46.67
N SER A 452 48.29 24.55 46.16
CA SER A 452 48.16 25.76 45.29
C SER A 452 48.57 25.62 43.81
N SER A 453 47.73 25.93 42.81
CA SER A 453 47.24 27.25 42.46
C SER A 453 46.48 27.23 41.15
N ALA A 454 45.37 27.98 41.14
CA ALA A 454 44.79 28.78 40.02
C ALA A 454 44.05 28.13 38.84
N ALA A 455 42.76 28.41 38.82
CA ALA A 455 41.81 28.48 37.69
C ALA A 455 42.18 29.67 36.75
N PRO A 456 41.49 29.92 35.59
CA PRO A 456 40.06 29.82 35.40
C PRO A 456 39.53 29.40 34.01
N THR A 457 38.24 29.03 33.98
CA THR A 457 37.16 29.28 33.00
C THR A 457 37.29 28.87 31.55
N THR A 458 36.42 27.98 31.09
CA THR A 458 35.20 28.33 30.27
C THR A 458 34.30 27.12 30.02
N THR A 459 33.03 27.39 30.15
CA THR A 459 31.83 26.62 29.91
C THR A 459 31.73 25.98 28.51
N LYS A 460 31.37 24.69 28.43
CA LYS A 460 30.44 24.18 27.41
C LYS A 460 29.79 22.89 27.89
N ALA A 461 28.46 22.90 27.84
CA ALA A 461 27.58 21.79 28.19
C ALA A 461 27.87 20.55 27.31
N ALA A 462 27.97 19.39 27.96
CA ALA A 462 27.94 18.10 27.29
C ALA A 462 26.92 17.21 28.02
N SER A 463 26.02 16.64 27.26
CA SER A 463 25.06 15.61 27.67
C SER A 463 25.74 14.40 28.28
N PRO A 464 25.14 13.70 29.23
CA PRO A 464 25.76 12.53 29.85
C PRO A 464 25.60 11.33 28.91
N SER A 465 26.70 10.85 28.36
CA SER A 465 26.83 9.49 27.84
C SER A 465 27.22 8.58 29.00
N SER A 466 26.31 7.68 29.39
CA SER A 466 26.58 6.62 30.36
C SER A 466 27.50 5.57 29.72
N THR A 467 28.79 5.65 29.95
CA THR A 467 29.71 4.51 29.78
C THR A 467 29.83 3.79 31.11
N GLY A 468 28.94 2.82 31.35
CA GLY A 468 29.13 1.83 32.40
C GLY A 468 30.32 0.94 32.05
N SER A 469 31.21 0.70 33.00
CA SER A 469 32.29 -0.26 32.88
C SER A 469 31.72 -1.67 32.69
N PRO A 470 32.32 -2.55 31.85
CA PRO A 470 31.79 -3.90 31.58
C PRO A 470 31.68 -4.84 32.80
N ASP A 471 32.17 -4.45 33.96
CA ASP A 471 32.21 -5.25 35.17
C ASP A 471 31.25 -4.81 36.29
N ASP A 472 30.35 -3.87 36.05
CA ASP A 472 29.36 -3.44 37.06
C ASP A 472 28.08 -4.28 36.96
N LEU A 473 27.98 -5.34 37.78
CA LEU A 473 26.82 -6.23 37.89
C LEU A 473 25.93 -5.87 39.09
N SER A 474 25.71 -4.57 39.34
CA SER A 474 25.01 -4.07 40.54
C SER A 474 23.65 -3.44 40.27
N THR A 475 23.31 -3.14 39.00
CA THR A 475 22.06 -2.48 38.66
C THR A 475 21.08 -3.45 37.95
N PRO A 476 20.05 -3.95 38.68
CA PRO A 476 19.04 -4.85 38.09
C PRO A 476 18.31 -4.20 36.89
N GLY A 477 18.17 -4.94 35.81
CA GLY A 477 17.49 -4.48 34.58
C GLY A 477 18.35 -3.63 33.62
N GLU A 478 19.55 -3.22 34.02
CA GLU A 478 20.49 -2.48 33.16
C GLU A 478 21.77 -3.27 32.92
N THR A 479 22.45 -3.72 34.01
CA THR A 479 23.72 -4.42 33.91
C THR A 479 23.64 -5.88 34.37
N CYS A 480 22.62 -6.24 35.14
CA CYS A 480 22.38 -7.60 35.61
C CYS A 480 20.89 -7.88 35.80
N ARG A 481 20.49 -9.17 35.93
CA ARG A 481 19.13 -9.63 36.25
C ARG A 481 19.00 -10.06 37.69
N GLU A 482 17.84 -9.81 38.32
CA GLU A 482 17.53 -10.33 39.66
C GLU A 482 17.39 -11.84 39.61
N VAL A 483 18.00 -12.53 40.56
CA VAL A 483 17.86 -13.96 40.77
C VAL A 483 17.25 -14.17 42.17
N LYS A 484 16.03 -14.71 42.21
CA LYS A 484 15.38 -15.13 43.48
C LYS A 484 15.50 -16.61 43.65
#